data_50c1a79a857375f40f9128d7108e463c
#
_entry.id   50c1a79a857375f40f9128d7108e463c
#
_cell.length_a   1.000
_cell.length_b   1.000
_cell.length_c   1.000
_cell.angle_alpha   90.00
_cell.angle_beta   90.00
_cell.angle_gamma   90.00
#
_symmetry.space_group_name_H-M   'P 1'
#
loop_
_entity.id
_entity.type
_entity.pdbx_description
1 polymer ?
#
loop_
_entity_poly.entity_id
_entity_poly.type
_entity_poly.pdbx_seq_one_letter_code
_entity_poly.pdbx_strand_id
1 'polypeptide(L)'
;RGNLDYVRTLVYWFNWTDRKRKFTIYNDIIERSLLTLKMMSFYNGAVLASLTTSLPEAVGEVRNWDYRFCWLRDASMSIETLFKIGHADAARKFMKFIQSTFVAEHDTYQIMYGIRGERKLTEVILDHLSGYKNSQPVRIGNDAYHQRQNDSFGYLMDLIYQYYRLMPGTLDEIEDMWEMVKSIMTTVMEDWRTPDKGSWEIRGGGQHFVSCKVRGWV
;
A
#
# COMPACT_ATOMS: atom_id res chain seq x y z
N ARG A 1 0.15 -36.81 5.46
CA ARG A 1 0.67 -35.47 5.06
C ARG A 1 -0.40 -34.39 5.23
N GLY A 2 -1.59 -34.48 4.64
CA GLY A 2 -2.63 -33.43 4.65
C GLY A 2 -3.07 -32.97 6.05
N ASN A 3 -3.24 -33.86 7.01
CA ASN A 3 -3.58 -33.47 8.39
C ASN A 3 -2.49 -32.64 9.08
N LEU A 4 -1.22 -32.95 8.82
CA LEU A 4 -0.11 -32.19 9.39
C LEU A 4 -0.02 -30.77 8.82
N ASP A 5 -0.23 -30.62 7.51
CA ASP A 5 -0.20 -29.32 6.85
C ASP A 5 -1.40 -28.46 7.29
N TYR A 6 -2.57 -29.06 7.49
CA TYR A 6 -3.73 -28.37 8.07
C TYR A 6 -3.44 -27.85 9.47
N VAL A 7 -2.92 -28.72 10.36
CA VAL A 7 -2.57 -28.32 11.74
C VAL A 7 -1.51 -27.21 11.74
N ARG A 8 -0.47 -27.31 10.91
CA ARG A 8 0.55 -26.25 10.76
C ARG A 8 -0.05 -24.93 10.34
N THR A 9 -0.99 -24.95 9.39
CA THR A 9 -1.69 -23.75 8.91
C THR A 9 -2.53 -23.13 10.03
N LEU A 10 -3.29 -23.92 10.77
CA LEU A 10 -4.06 -23.45 11.93
C LEU A 10 -3.15 -22.82 12.99
N VAL A 11 -2.09 -23.53 13.38
CA VAL A 11 -1.13 -23.03 14.39
C VAL A 11 -0.49 -21.71 13.93
N TYR A 12 -0.12 -21.59 12.66
CA TYR A 12 0.40 -20.35 12.10
C TYR A 12 -0.58 -19.17 12.28
N TRP A 13 -1.85 -19.35 11.91
CA TRP A 13 -2.84 -18.29 11.97
C TRP A 13 -3.23 -17.95 13.42
N PHE A 14 -3.40 -18.94 14.31
CA PHE A 14 -3.65 -18.69 15.72
C PHE A 14 -2.48 -17.97 16.39
N ASN A 15 -1.25 -18.40 16.17
CA ASN A 15 -0.07 -17.71 16.70
C ASN A 15 0.05 -16.28 16.16
N TRP A 16 -0.39 -16.02 14.93
CA TRP A 16 -0.39 -14.69 14.38
C TRP A 16 -1.47 -13.81 15.04
N THR A 17 -2.69 -14.30 15.18
CA THR A 17 -3.79 -13.56 15.81
C THR A 17 -3.58 -13.30 17.29
N ASP A 18 -2.94 -14.20 18.01
CA ASP A 18 -2.67 -14.04 19.45
C ASP A 18 -1.64 -12.97 19.78
N ARG A 19 -0.83 -12.54 18.81
CA ARG A 19 0.17 -11.46 19.00
C ARG A 19 -0.44 -10.07 19.08
N LYS A 20 -1.68 -9.89 18.64
CA LYS A 20 -2.34 -8.60 18.64
C LYS A 20 -2.70 -8.13 20.03
N ARG A 21 -2.78 -6.82 20.21
CA ARG A 21 -3.43 -6.21 21.37
C ARG A 21 -4.89 -6.68 21.45
N LYS A 22 -5.34 -7.10 22.61
CA LYS A 22 -6.74 -7.48 22.86
C LYS A 22 -7.59 -6.23 23.10
N PHE A 23 -8.78 -6.21 22.52
CA PHE A 23 -9.76 -5.15 22.68
C PHE A 23 -10.96 -5.63 23.46
N THR A 24 -11.54 -4.77 24.29
CA THR A 24 -12.71 -5.12 25.11
C THR A 24 -14.01 -5.14 24.31
N ILE A 25 -14.07 -4.37 23.22
CA ILE A 25 -15.22 -4.27 22.32
C ILE A 25 -14.80 -4.51 20.87
N TYR A 26 -15.68 -5.06 20.07
CA TYR A 26 -15.48 -5.34 18.63
C TYR A 26 -14.27 -6.25 18.30
N ASN A 27 -13.80 -7.05 19.27
CA ASN A 27 -12.59 -7.84 19.08
C ASN A 27 -12.66 -8.77 17.86
N ASP A 28 -13.81 -9.42 17.62
CA ASP A 28 -14.00 -10.35 16.50
C ASP A 28 -13.96 -9.64 15.15
N ILE A 29 -14.55 -8.45 15.05
CA ILE A 29 -14.54 -7.63 13.83
C ILE A 29 -13.13 -7.12 13.55
N ILE A 30 -12.42 -6.67 14.60
CA ILE A 30 -11.04 -6.23 14.50
C ILE A 30 -10.15 -7.39 14.04
N GLU A 31 -10.29 -8.57 14.66
CA GLU A 31 -9.53 -9.75 14.28
C GLU A 31 -9.76 -10.14 12.82
N ARG A 32 -11.01 -10.14 12.37
CA ARG A 32 -11.35 -10.42 10.98
C ARG A 32 -10.72 -9.41 10.03
N SER A 33 -10.75 -8.14 10.37
CA SER A 33 -10.12 -7.06 9.58
C SER A 33 -8.61 -7.24 9.49
N LEU A 34 -7.96 -7.60 10.60
CA LEU A 34 -6.53 -7.86 10.64
C LEU A 34 -6.13 -9.06 9.79
N LEU A 35 -6.89 -10.15 9.85
CA LEU A 35 -6.69 -11.31 8.98
C LEU A 35 -6.78 -10.92 7.50
N THR A 36 -7.72 -10.06 7.13
CA THR A 36 -7.85 -9.53 5.77
C THR A 36 -6.60 -8.74 5.35
N LEU A 37 -6.15 -7.79 6.18
CA LEU A 37 -4.91 -7.04 5.90
C LEU A 37 -3.69 -7.95 5.80
N LYS A 38 -3.61 -8.96 6.67
CA LYS A 38 -2.53 -9.95 6.62
C LYS A 38 -2.54 -10.77 5.33
N MET A 39 -3.71 -11.14 4.82
CA MET A 39 -3.84 -11.87 3.56
C MET A 39 -3.42 -11.02 2.35
N MET A 40 -3.55 -9.69 2.43
CA MET A 40 -3.08 -8.76 1.40
C MET A 40 -1.56 -8.49 1.48
N SER A 41 -0.91 -8.88 2.57
CA SER A 41 0.52 -8.65 2.78
C SER A 41 1.35 -9.77 2.14
N PHE A 42 2.30 -9.39 1.30
CA PHE A 42 3.25 -10.33 0.71
C PHE A 42 4.44 -10.59 1.63
N TYR A 43 5.20 -11.66 1.37
CA TYR A 43 6.29 -12.08 2.27
C TYR A 43 7.44 -11.04 2.38
N ASN A 44 7.65 -10.23 1.34
CA ASN A 44 8.69 -9.19 1.31
C ASN A 44 8.28 -7.86 1.99
N GLY A 45 7.00 -7.75 2.39
CA GLY A 45 6.47 -6.56 3.06
C GLY A 45 5.53 -5.72 2.21
N ALA A 46 5.47 -5.91 0.89
CA ALA A 46 4.49 -5.24 0.03
C ALA A 46 3.06 -5.57 0.48
N VAL A 47 2.16 -4.59 0.41
CA VAL A 47 0.73 -4.76 0.73
C VAL A 47 -0.09 -4.39 -0.50
N LEU A 48 -0.91 -5.31 -0.96
CA LEU A 48 -1.80 -5.09 -2.09
C LEU A 48 -3.02 -4.25 -1.66
N ALA A 49 -3.47 -3.33 -2.51
CA ALA A 49 -4.71 -2.60 -2.28
C ALA A 49 -5.93 -3.53 -2.35
N SER A 50 -5.89 -4.53 -3.23
CA SER A 50 -6.86 -5.64 -3.29
C SER A 50 -6.23 -6.89 -3.88
N LEU A 51 -6.85 -8.06 -3.68
CA LEU A 51 -6.45 -9.33 -4.28
C LEU A 51 -7.10 -9.57 -5.66
N THR A 52 -7.89 -8.62 -6.16
CA THR A 52 -8.72 -8.79 -7.34
C THR A 52 -8.41 -7.75 -8.41
N THR A 53 -8.70 -8.13 -9.67
CA THR A 53 -8.78 -7.19 -10.77
C THR A 53 -10.20 -7.14 -11.33
N SER A 54 -10.57 -5.98 -11.87
CA SER A 54 -11.74 -5.77 -12.72
C SER A 54 -13.09 -6.14 -12.11
N LEU A 55 -13.19 -6.17 -10.79
CA LEU A 55 -14.48 -6.16 -10.11
C LEU A 55 -15.12 -4.77 -10.27
N PRO A 56 -16.36 -4.67 -10.75
CA PRO A 56 -16.99 -3.38 -10.99
C PRO A 56 -17.37 -2.69 -9.68
N GLU A 57 -17.16 -1.38 -9.61
CA GLU A 57 -17.71 -0.53 -8.53
C GLU A 57 -19.24 -0.56 -8.57
N ALA A 58 -19.80 -0.55 -9.77
CA ALA A 58 -21.22 -0.78 -10.03
C ALA A 58 -21.36 -1.76 -11.18
N VAL A 59 -22.21 -2.78 -11.03
CA VAL A 59 -22.42 -3.82 -12.03
C VAL A 59 -22.90 -3.20 -13.35
N GLY A 60 -22.23 -3.56 -14.45
CA GLY A 60 -22.48 -3.05 -15.79
C GLY A 60 -21.73 -1.77 -16.15
N GLU A 61 -21.06 -1.14 -15.19
CA GLU A 61 -20.30 0.09 -15.40
C GLU A 61 -18.83 -0.17 -15.76
N VAL A 62 -18.11 0.90 -16.14
CA VAL A 62 -16.76 0.83 -16.72
C VAL A 62 -15.61 0.96 -15.72
N ARG A 63 -15.90 1.27 -14.46
CA ARG A 63 -14.89 1.49 -13.41
C ARG A 63 -14.45 0.16 -12.79
N ASN A 64 -13.69 -0.61 -13.57
CA ASN A 64 -13.27 -1.97 -13.28
C ASN A 64 -11.74 -2.01 -13.29
N TRP A 65 -11.13 -1.67 -12.13
CA TRP A 65 -9.69 -1.45 -12.04
C TRP A 65 -8.94 -2.69 -11.55
N ASP A 66 -7.65 -2.77 -11.89
CA ASP A 66 -6.74 -3.73 -11.30
C ASP A 66 -6.12 -3.14 -10.03
N TYR A 67 -6.47 -3.67 -8.88
CA TYR A 67 -5.99 -3.24 -7.56
C TYR A 67 -4.90 -4.15 -6.96
N ARG A 68 -4.35 -5.09 -7.74
CA ARG A 68 -3.35 -6.06 -7.28
C ARG A 68 -1.93 -5.46 -7.19
N PHE A 69 -1.82 -4.20 -6.83
CA PHE A 69 -0.58 -3.46 -6.69
C PHE A 69 -0.46 -2.84 -5.30
N CYS A 70 0.74 -2.43 -4.96
CA CYS A 70 1.08 -1.81 -3.69
C CYS A 70 1.06 -0.28 -3.84
N TRP A 71 -0.04 0.37 -3.47
CA TRP A 71 -0.08 1.83 -3.32
C TRP A 71 0.63 2.22 -2.02
N LEU A 72 1.47 3.25 -2.07
CA LEU A 72 2.19 3.74 -0.88
C LEU A 72 1.22 4.21 0.21
N ARG A 73 0.18 4.94 -0.15
CA ARG A 73 -0.87 5.40 0.78
C ARG A 73 -1.55 4.24 1.49
N ASP A 74 -2.10 3.30 0.73
CA ASP A 74 -2.89 2.18 1.25
C ASP A 74 -2.03 1.23 2.10
N ALA A 75 -0.82 0.95 1.63
CA ALA A 75 0.14 0.15 2.36
C ALA A 75 0.56 0.84 3.66
N SER A 76 0.86 2.14 3.64
CA SER A 76 1.26 2.89 4.84
C SER A 76 0.17 2.86 5.91
N MET A 77 -1.09 3.12 5.55
CA MET A 77 -2.22 3.06 6.49
C MET A 77 -2.44 1.65 7.06
N SER A 78 -2.32 0.62 6.21
CA SER A 78 -2.47 -0.78 6.61
C SER A 78 -1.37 -1.21 7.57
N ILE A 79 -0.12 -0.88 7.25
CA ILE A 79 1.05 -1.21 8.06
C ILE A 79 1.05 -0.43 9.37
N GLU A 80 0.69 0.84 9.36
CA GLU A 80 0.54 1.64 10.58
C GLU A 80 -0.47 1.00 11.54
N THR A 81 -1.62 0.56 11.00
CA THR A 81 -2.63 -0.14 11.79
C THR A 81 -2.09 -1.44 12.39
N LEU A 82 -1.46 -2.29 11.58
CA LEU A 82 -0.85 -3.54 12.04
C LEU A 82 0.23 -3.29 13.12
N PHE A 83 1.04 -2.26 12.93
CA PHE A 83 2.10 -1.87 13.86
C PHE A 83 1.55 -1.45 15.22
N LYS A 84 0.54 -0.55 15.24
CA LYS A 84 -0.10 -0.03 16.46
C LYS A 84 -0.75 -1.12 17.33
N ILE A 85 -1.14 -2.22 16.72
CA ILE A 85 -1.78 -3.34 17.43
C ILE A 85 -0.87 -4.52 17.71
N GLY A 86 0.45 -4.39 17.47
CA GLY A 86 1.46 -5.34 17.92
C GLY A 86 2.16 -6.15 16.82
N HIS A 87 1.84 -5.94 15.55
CA HIS A 87 2.50 -6.62 14.43
C HIS A 87 3.70 -5.84 13.88
N ALA A 88 4.69 -5.57 14.72
CA ALA A 88 5.88 -4.80 14.36
C ALA A 88 6.73 -5.43 13.23
N ASP A 89 6.67 -6.74 13.06
CA ASP A 89 7.34 -7.45 11.97
C ASP A 89 6.79 -7.07 10.59
N ALA A 90 5.52 -6.73 10.49
CA ALA A 90 4.91 -6.22 9.25
C ALA A 90 5.52 -4.87 8.86
N ALA A 91 5.66 -3.95 9.82
CA ALA A 91 6.27 -2.65 9.58
C ALA A 91 7.75 -2.78 9.17
N ARG A 92 8.52 -3.62 9.87
CA ARG A 92 9.94 -3.86 9.52
C ARG A 92 10.10 -4.39 8.09
N LYS A 93 9.25 -5.32 7.66
CA LYS A 93 9.29 -5.85 6.30
C LYS A 93 8.93 -4.79 5.26
N PHE A 94 7.91 -4.00 5.54
CA PHE A 94 7.51 -2.92 4.64
C PHE A 94 8.60 -1.85 4.52
N MET A 95 9.25 -1.45 5.62
CA MET A 95 10.41 -0.52 5.56
C MET A 95 11.51 -1.06 4.64
N LYS A 96 11.85 -2.35 4.74
CA LYS A 96 12.81 -2.98 3.84
C LYS A 96 12.34 -3.02 2.40
N PHE A 97 11.05 -3.27 2.17
CA PHE A 97 10.46 -3.25 0.83
C PHE A 97 10.60 -1.86 0.19
N ILE A 98 10.21 -0.79 0.88
CA ILE A 98 10.29 0.57 0.33
C ILE A 98 11.75 1.00 0.12
N GLN A 99 12.67 0.71 1.05
CA GLN A 99 14.09 0.97 0.87
C GLN A 99 14.62 0.29 -0.39
N SER A 100 14.39 -1.03 -0.55
CA SER A 100 14.86 -1.76 -1.73
C SER A 100 14.24 -1.28 -3.04
N THR A 101 13.01 -0.76 -2.99
CA THR A 101 12.29 -0.25 -4.17
C THR A 101 12.77 1.15 -4.57
N PHE A 102 13.13 1.99 -3.58
CA PHE A 102 13.50 3.39 -3.80
C PHE A 102 14.99 3.59 -4.09
N VAL A 103 15.87 2.78 -3.49
CA VAL A 103 17.34 2.86 -3.72
C VAL A 103 17.73 2.57 -5.18
N ALA A 104 16.90 1.87 -5.91
CA ALA A 104 17.20 1.50 -7.30
C ALA A 104 17.22 2.68 -8.29
N GLU A 105 16.65 3.85 -7.94
CA GLU A 105 16.59 4.98 -8.89
C GLU A 105 16.51 6.36 -8.22
N HIS A 106 17.35 7.26 -8.67
CA HIS A 106 17.56 8.57 -8.08
C HIS A 106 16.52 9.66 -8.40
N ASP A 107 15.52 9.44 -9.29
CA ASP A 107 14.85 10.60 -9.89
C ASP A 107 13.32 10.71 -9.80
N THR A 108 12.56 9.65 -9.60
CA THR A 108 11.09 9.80 -9.54
C THR A 108 10.40 8.73 -8.71
N TYR A 109 9.79 9.12 -7.61
CA TYR A 109 8.93 8.25 -6.84
C TYR A 109 7.57 8.07 -7.51
N GLN A 110 7.12 6.82 -7.60
CA GLN A 110 5.77 6.49 -8.02
C GLN A 110 4.86 6.34 -6.79
N ILE A 111 3.57 6.53 -7.00
CA ILE A 111 2.56 6.34 -5.95
C ILE A 111 2.24 4.89 -5.68
N MET A 112 2.58 4.00 -6.60
CA MET A 112 2.31 2.57 -6.54
C MET A 112 3.36 1.74 -7.26
N TYR A 113 3.51 0.50 -6.82
CA TYR A 113 4.50 -0.46 -7.32
C TYR A 113 3.87 -1.84 -7.44
N GLY A 114 4.47 -2.70 -8.25
CA GLY A 114 4.15 -4.11 -8.23
C GLY A 114 4.56 -4.78 -6.91
N ILE A 115 4.07 -5.98 -6.67
CA ILE A 115 4.31 -6.71 -5.41
C ILE A 115 5.79 -7.05 -5.16
N ARG A 116 6.63 -7.00 -6.20
CA ARG A 116 8.08 -7.22 -6.12
C ARG A 116 8.88 -5.94 -6.36
N GLY A 117 8.23 -4.79 -6.40
CA GLY A 117 8.84 -3.51 -6.69
C GLY A 117 8.81 -3.13 -8.18
N GLU A 118 8.03 -3.84 -9.01
CA GLU A 118 7.90 -3.51 -10.43
C GLU A 118 7.34 -2.09 -10.58
N ARG A 119 7.94 -1.31 -11.48
CA ARG A 119 7.58 0.09 -11.74
C ARG A 119 6.66 0.25 -12.94
N LYS A 120 6.81 -0.60 -13.96
CA LYS A 120 6.00 -0.54 -15.17
C LYS A 120 4.74 -1.38 -14.99
N LEU A 121 3.62 -0.71 -14.79
CA LEU A 121 2.32 -1.33 -14.50
C LEU A 121 1.29 -1.04 -15.60
N THR A 122 1.73 -1.11 -16.85
CA THR A 122 0.95 -0.75 -18.04
C THR A 122 -0.45 -1.36 -18.02
N GLU A 123 -1.47 -0.51 -18.11
CA GLU A 123 -2.86 -0.94 -18.21
C GLU A 123 -3.15 -1.51 -19.61
N VAL A 124 -3.74 -2.70 -19.64
CA VAL A 124 -4.13 -3.39 -20.86
C VAL A 124 -5.56 -3.89 -20.71
N ILE A 125 -6.39 -3.62 -21.72
CA ILE A 125 -7.75 -4.15 -21.79
C ILE A 125 -7.72 -5.56 -22.39
N LEU A 126 -8.47 -6.46 -21.78
CA LEU A 126 -8.63 -7.85 -22.22
C LEU A 126 -9.99 -8.02 -22.89
N ASP A 127 -10.09 -7.64 -24.15
CA ASP A 127 -11.36 -7.59 -24.92
C ASP A 127 -12.06 -8.95 -25.06
N HIS A 128 -11.32 -10.06 -24.91
CA HIS A 128 -11.84 -11.41 -24.98
C HIS A 128 -12.58 -11.87 -23.73
N LEU A 129 -12.61 -11.05 -22.65
CA LEU A 129 -13.26 -11.38 -21.39
C LEU A 129 -14.49 -10.50 -21.17
N SER A 130 -15.60 -11.14 -20.80
CA SER A 130 -16.88 -10.45 -20.55
C SER A 130 -16.91 -9.67 -19.21
N GLY A 131 -16.00 -9.97 -18.29
CA GLY A 131 -16.00 -9.40 -16.95
C GLY A 131 -17.12 -9.97 -16.03
N TYR A 132 -17.06 -9.57 -14.78
CA TYR A 132 -18.06 -9.97 -13.78
C TYR A 132 -19.45 -9.43 -14.14
N LYS A 133 -20.42 -10.34 -14.34
CA LYS A 133 -21.78 -10.00 -14.78
C LYS A 133 -21.82 -9.07 -16.01
N ASN A 134 -20.95 -9.36 -16.99
CA ASN A 134 -20.77 -8.57 -18.21
C ASN A 134 -20.32 -7.12 -17.98
N SER A 135 -19.63 -6.85 -16.90
CA SER A 135 -19.06 -5.51 -16.60
C SER A 135 -17.70 -5.38 -17.28
N GLN A 136 -17.67 -4.72 -18.41
CA GLN A 136 -16.46 -4.44 -19.19
C GLN A 136 -15.97 -3.01 -18.94
N PRO A 137 -14.69 -2.72 -19.21
CA PRO A 137 -13.63 -3.62 -19.65
C PRO A 137 -13.03 -4.44 -18.51
N VAL A 138 -12.48 -5.62 -18.85
CA VAL A 138 -11.55 -6.35 -17.98
C VAL A 138 -10.14 -5.81 -18.21
N ARG A 139 -9.40 -5.50 -17.14
CA ARG A 139 -8.07 -4.91 -17.22
C ARG A 139 -7.03 -5.71 -16.45
N ILE A 140 -5.79 -5.63 -16.92
CA ILE A 140 -4.58 -5.94 -16.16
C ILE A 140 -3.67 -4.72 -16.20
N GLY A 141 -2.90 -4.50 -15.14
CA GLY A 141 -2.18 -3.24 -14.99
C GLY A 141 -3.10 -2.10 -14.53
N ASN A 142 -2.52 -0.97 -14.19
CA ASN A 142 -3.29 0.19 -13.78
C ASN A 142 -2.52 1.48 -14.10
N ASP A 143 -3.07 2.28 -14.99
CA ASP A 143 -2.43 3.50 -15.51
C ASP A 143 -2.26 4.62 -14.46
N ALA A 144 -2.86 4.45 -13.27
CA ALA A 144 -2.63 5.34 -12.14
C ALA A 144 -1.15 5.39 -11.71
N TYR A 145 -0.31 4.40 -12.09
CA TYR A 145 1.12 4.43 -11.77
C TYR A 145 1.87 5.63 -12.38
N HIS A 146 1.32 6.28 -13.39
CA HIS A 146 1.82 7.53 -13.97
C HIS A 146 1.30 8.78 -13.27
N GLN A 147 0.33 8.63 -12.35
CA GLN A 147 -0.29 9.77 -11.70
C GLN A 147 0.61 10.35 -10.60
N ARG A 148 0.46 11.65 -10.39
CA ARG A 148 0.92 12.32 -9.18
C ARG A 148 -0.23 12.38 -8.17
N GLN A 149 0.04 11.93 -6.96
CA GLN A 149 -0.88 11.96 -5.81
C GLN A 149 -0.06 12.37 -4.58
N ASN A 150 -0.05 13.67 -4.28
CA ASN A 150 0.87 14.24 -3.30
C ASN A 150 0.60 13.80 -1.85
N ASP A 151 -0.59 13.29 -1.56
CA ASP A 151 -0.94 12.73 -0.24
C ASP A 151 -0.17 11.43 0.08
N SER A 152 0.21 10.66 -0.92
CA SER A 152 0.86 9.35 -0.74
C SER A 152 2.16 9.45 0.07
N PHE A 153 2.94 10.50 -0.17
CA PHE A 153 4.19 10.72 0.54
C PHE A 153 3.97 11.11 1.99
N GLY A 154 2.93 11.89 2.30
CA GLY A 154 2.58 12.25 3.67
C GLY A 154 2.21 11.03 4.52
N TYR A 155 1.45 10.09 3.97
CA TYR A 155 1.15 8.82 4.65
C TYR A 155 2.40 7.97 4.88
N LEU A 156 3.30 7.92 3.91
CA LEU A 156 4.56 7.19 4.04
C LEU A 156 5.47 7.83 5.10
N MET A 157 5.59 9.15 5.09
CA MET A 157 6.42 9.90 6.05
C MET A 157 5.92 9.73 7.48
N ASP A 158 4.60 9.78 7.70
CA ASP A 158 4.00 9.55 9.02
C ASP A 158 4.29 8.13 9.53
N LEU A 159 4.19 7.11 8.66
CA LEU A 159 4.55 5.75 9.01
C LEU A 159 6.05 5.61 9.35
N ILE A 160 6.96 6.22 8.56
CA ILE A 160 8.40 6.21 8.83
C ILE A 160 8.70 6.85 10.19
N TYR A 161 8.12 8.01 10.47
CA TYR A 161 8.25 8.70 11.75
C TYR A 161 7.83 7.82 12.92
N GLN A 162 6.62 7.23 12.86
CA GLN A 162 6.09 6.38 13.91
C GLN A 162 6.93 5.11 14.10
N TYR A 163 7.43 4.53 13.01
CA TYR A 163 8.28 3.35 13.06
C TYR A 163 9.57 3.63 13.82
N TYR A 164 10.34 4.66 13.45
CA TYR A 164 11.62 4.97 14.11
C TYR A 164 11.47 5.54 15.51
N ARG A 165 10.34 6.17 15.80
CA ARG A 165 10.02 6.59 17.18
C ARG A 165 9.87 5.41 18.14
N LEU A 166 9.37 4.28 17.69
CA LEU A 166 9.04 3.11 18.52
C LEU A 166 10.02 1.95 18.35
N MET A 167 10.72 1.89 17.24
CA MET A 167 11.69 0.84 16.91
C MET A 167 12.98 1.46 16.37
N PRO A 168 13.85 1.91 17.28
CA PRO A 168 15.12 2.47 16.86
C PRO A 168 15.94 1.41 16.10
N GLY A 169 16.42 1.78 14.90
CA GLY A 169 17.30 0.96 14.07
C GLY A 169 18.78 1.11 14.45
N THR A 170 19.63 0.42 13.72
CA THR A 170 21.08 0.70 13.70
C THR A 170 21.34 2.06 13.07
N LEU A 171 22.53 2.62 13.27
CA LEU A 171 22.92 3.89 12.63
C LEU A 171 22.83 3.79 11.11
N ASP A 172 23.34 2.71 10.52
CA ASP A 172 23.32 2.49 9.08
C ASP A 172 21.89 2.45 8.52
N GLU A 173 20.97 1.73 9.19
CA GLU A 173 19.55 1.67 8.80
C GLU A 173 18.88 3.06 8.88
N ILE A 174 19.28 3.88 9.85
CA ILE A 174 18.76 5.24 10.03
C ILE A 174 19.32 6.17 8.95
N GLU A 175 20.61 6.07 8.63
CA GLU A 175 21.24 6.89 7.59
C GLU A 175 20.64 6.63 6.21
N ASP A 176 20.50 5.36 5.81
CA ASP A 176 19.85 4.98 4.54
C ASP A 176 18.42 5.51 4.44
N MET A 177 17.65 5.37 5.54
CA MET A 177 16.29 5.89 5.59
C MET A 177 16.26 7.42 5.55
N TRP A 178 17.22 8.08 6.18
CA TRP A 178 17.31 9.54 6.20
C TRP A 178 17.58 10.14 4.80
N GLU A 179 18.42 9.49 4.00
CA GLU A 179 18.60 9.90 2.60
C GLU A 179 17.30 9.80 1.80
N MET A 180 16.54 8.72 1.98
CA MET A 180 15.23 8.56 1.36
C MET A 180 14.24 9.64 1.84
N VAL A 181 14.21 9.93 3.14
CA VAL A 181 13.36 10.99 3.72
C VAL A 181 13.69 12.34 3.11
N LYS A 182 14.95 12.72 3.01
CA LYS A 182 15.38 13.98 2.38
C LYS A 182 14.94 14.07 0.92
N SER A 183 15.07 12.98 0.18
CA SER A 183 14.67 12.94 -1.23
C SER A 183 13.16 13.08 -1.40
N ILE A 184 12.36 12.40 -0.58
CA ILE A 184 10.89 12.55 -0.56
C ILE A 184 10.51 13.98 -0.20
N MET A 185 11.12 14.57 0.82
CA MET A 185 10.86 15.94 1.23
C MET A 185 11.14 16.93 0.09
N THR A 186 12.25 16.75 -0.62
CA THR A 186 12.57 17.59 -1.79
C THR A 186 11.46 17.51 -2.84
N THR A 187 11.04 16.29 -3.19
CA THR A 187 9.94 16.08 -4.15
C THR A 187 8.65 16.76 -3.69
N VAL A 188 8.30 16.63 -2.41
CA VAL A 188 7.08 17.26 -1.86
C VAL A 188 7.20 18.78 -1.89
N MET A 189 8.35 19.35 -1.54
CA MET A 189 8.58 20.81 -1.53
C MET A 189 8.47 21.41 -2.95
N GLU A 190 8.91 20.69 -3.97
CA GLU A 190 8.79 21.11 -5.36
C GLU A 190 7.35 21.01 -5.87
N ASP A 191 6.66 19.97 -5.47
CA ASP A 191 5.38 19.55 -6.07
C ASP A 191 4.11 19.98 -5.33
N TRP A 192 4.19 20.36 -4.05
CA TRP A 192 2.98 20.62 -3.26
C TRP A 192 2.05 21.71 -3.80
N ARG A 193 2.58 22.65 -4.60
CA ARG A 193 1.79 23.71 -5.24
C ARG A 193 1.17 23.30 -6.57
N THR A 194 1.55 22.16 -7.12
CA THR A 194 1.03 21.69 -8.39
C THR A 194 -0.31 20.99 -8.24
N PRO A 195 -1.18 20.99 -9.26
CA PRO A 195 -2.36 20.12 -9.29
C PRO A 195 -1.97 18.66 -9.33
N ASP A 196 -2.77 17.81 -8.69
CA ASP A 196 -2.56 16.35 -8.70
C ASP A 196 -3.87 15.59 -9.01
N LYS A 197 -3.84 14.28 -8.91
CA LYS A 197 -5.01 13.41 -9.17
C LYS A 197 -5.81 13.09 -7.92
N GLY A 198 -5.26 13.43 -6.74
CA GLY A 198 -5.83 13.12 -5.44
C GLY A 198 -5.94 11.62 -5.15
N SER A 199 -6.41 11.30 -3.97
CA SER A 199 -6.67 9.92 -3.55
C SER A 199 -7.80 9.23 -4.34
N TRP A 200 -8.61 10.00 -5.06
CA TRP A 200 -9.68 9.49 -5.91
C TRP A 200 -9.22 9.10 -7.32
N GLU A 201 -7.94 9.31 -7.65
CA GLU A 201 -7.32 8.89 -8.93
C GLU A 201 -8.07 9.37 -10.16
N ILE A 202 -8.49 10.65 -10.15
CA ILE A 202 -9.27 11.21 -11.25
C ILE A 202 -8.55 11.04 -12.59
N ARG A 203 -9.27 10.57 -13.61
CA ARG A 203 -8.72 10.34 -14.97
C ARG A 203 -8.67 11.61 -15.82
N GLY A 204 -9.30 12.70 -15.39
CA GLY A 204 -9.25 14.01 -16.03
C GLY A 204 -7.98 14.80 -15.75
N GLY A 205 -8.01 16.14 -15.94
CA GLY A 205 -6.91 17.05 -15.55
C GLY A 205 -6.66 17.03 -14.04
N GLY A 206 -5.41 17.32 -13.61
CA GLY A 206 -5.07 17.48 -12.20
C GLY A 206 -5.85 18.62 -11.55
N GLN A 207 -6.14 18.51 -10.27
CA GLN A 207 -6.84 19.52 -9.46
C GLN A 207 -6.10 19.78 -8.15
N HIS A 208 -6.49 20.85 -7.46
CA HIS A 208 -5.97 21.14 -6.12
C HIS A 208 -6.88 20.53 -5.07
N PHE A 209 -6.41 19.47 -4.42
CA PHE A 209 -7.12 18.83 -3.31
C PHE A 209 -6.56 19.30 -1.97
N VAL A 210 -7.42 19.76 -1.07
CA VAL A 210 -7.03 20.19 0.28
C VAL A 210 -6.37 19.05 1.05
N SER A 211 -6.92 17.84 0.96
CA SER A 211 -6.35 16.64 1.59
C SER A 211 -4.90 16.39 1.20
N CYS A 212 -4.58 16.51 -0.11
CA CYS A 212 -3.20 16.34 -0.59
C CYS A 212 -2.26 17.43 -0.07
N LYS A 213 -2.74 18.68 -0.02
CA LYS A 213 -1.95 19.81 0.50
C LYS A 213 -1.66 19.65 1.99
N VAL A 214 -2.66 19.28 2.78
CA VAL A 214 -2.50 19.05 4.23
C VAL A 214 -1.54 17.90 4.50
N ARG A 215 -1.66 16.79 3.77
CA ARG A 215 -0.77 15.65 3.93
C ARG A 215 0.67 15.91 3.49
N GLY A 216 0.88 16.77 2.51
CA GLY A 216 2.22 17.20 2.12
C GLY A 216 2.86 18.24 3.06
N TRP A 217 2.07 18.84 3.97
CA TRP A 217 2.55 19.83 4.94
C TRP A 217 2.92 19.20 6.29
N VAL A 218 2.32 18.08 6.67
CA VAL A 218 2.60 17.34 7.91
C VAL A 218 3.89 16.54 7.81
#